data_3940aad99b13fac9c498d0b53c01ccca
#
_entry.id   3940aad99b13fac9c498d0b53c01ccca
#
_cell.length_a   1.000
_cell.length_b   1.000
_cell.length_c   1.000
_cell.angle_alpha   90.00
_cell.angle_beta   90.00
_cell.angle_gamma   90.00
#
_symmetry.space_group_name_H-M   'P 1'
#
loop_
_entity.id
_entity.type
_entity.pdbx_description
1 polymer ?
#
loop_
_entity_poly.entity_id
_entity_poly.type
_entity_poly.pdbx_seq_one_letter_code
_entity_poly.pdbx_strand_id
1 'polypeptide(L)'
;IVILGIAPDRAETGFGYIQTAGGGEAPPVARFVEKPDADTACRYLAEGGYYWNGGMFVLRASVWLAALQRYRPDIDGATRAAFAGRSIDALFVRPGKAEFAAIPAESIDYAVMEKCAGTLAETGIDLRMLPLAAGWNDLGAWDAVWQVAAKDAQGNAGSGDVLFSDSRDSLVH
;
A
#
# COMPACT_ATOMS: atom_id res chain seq x y z
N ILE A 1 3.65 10.35 -9.91
CA ILE A 1 3.25 9.12 -9.21
C ILE A 1 1.79 9.26 -8.85
N VAL A 2 0.98 8.22 -9.09
CA VAL A 2 -0.41 8.17 -8.64
C VAL A 2 -0.57 6.98 -7.67
N ILE A 3 -1.21 7.23 -6.53
CA ILE A 3 -1.59 6.20 -5.56
C ILE A 3 -3.10 6.00 -5.65
N LEU A 4 -3.57 4.75 -5.63
CA LEU A 4 -5.00 4.47 -5.50
C LEU A 4 -5.39 4.50 -4.02
N GLY A 5 -6.30 5.42 -3.68
CA GLY A 5 -6.77 5.67 -2.32
C GLY A 5 -8.15 5.07 -2.08
N ILE A 6 -8.32 4.41 -0.92
CA ILE A 6 -9.57 3.78 -0.51
C ILE A 6 -10.23 4.65 0.56
N ALA A 7 -11.52 4.92 0.42
CA ALA A 7 -12.27 5.65 1.46
C ALA A 7 -12.31 4.83 2.75
N PRO A 8 -11.85 5.38 3.88
CA PRO A 8 -11.81 4.66 5.14
C PRO A 8 -13.21 4.54 5.74
N ASP A 9 -13.56 3.37 6.24
CA ASP A 9 -14.81 3.10 6.96
C ASP A 9 -14.60 2.84 8.46
N ARG A 10 -13.34 2.72 8.90
CA ARG A 10 -12.94 2.48 10.29
C ARG A 10 -11.53 3.03 10.56
N ALA A 11 -11.16 3.11 11.84
CA ALA A 11 -9.81 3.47 12.27
C ALA A 11 -8.88 2.24 12.18
N GLU A 12 -8.28 2.02 11.02
CA GLU A 12 -7.41 0.87 10.77
C GLU A 12 -5.94 1.25 10.99
N THR A 13 -5.22 0.50 11.81
CA THR A 13 -3.80 0.74 12.10
C THR A 13 -2.85 -0.07 11.24
N GLY A 14 -3.37 -1.04 10.48
CA GLY A 14 -2.60 -1.87 9.56
C GLY A 14 -2.31 -1.21 8.22
N PHE A 15 -2.96 -0.08 7.91
CA PHE A 15 -2.86 0.60 6.61
C PHE A 15 -2.17 1.96 6.71
N GLY A 16 -1.59 2.40 5.59
CA GLY A 16 -1.16 3.78 5.41
C GLY A 16 -2.34 4.73 5.17
N TYR A 17 -2.21 5.98 5.58
CA TYR A 17 -3.20 7.04 5.38
C TYR A 17 -2.64 8.14 4.48
N ILE A 18 -3.46 8.57 3.52
CA ILE A 18 -3.16 9.61 2.54
C ILE A 18 -4.08 10.79 2.80
N GLN A 19 -3.50 11.95 3.11
CA GLN A 19 -4.22 13.22 3.14
C GLN A 19 -4.01 13.95 1.82
N THR A 20 -5.08 14.43 1.21
CA THR A 20 -5.01 15.19 -0.04
C THR A 20 -5.08 16.70 0.19
N ALA A 21 -4.42 17.46 -0.70
CA ALA A 21 -4.49 18.92 -0.73
C ALA A 21 -5.47 19.36 -1.83
N GLY A 22 -6.59 19.94 -1.42
CA GLY A 22 -7.59 20.43 -2.37
C GLY A 22 -8.49 19.33 -2.93
N GLY A 23 -9.25 19.68 -3.99
CA GLY A 23 -10.20 18.81 -4.66
C GLY A 23 -9.75 18.42 -6.06
N GLY A 24 -10.65 17.73 -6.78
CA GLY A 24 -10.45 17.28 -8.16
C GLY A 24 -10.39 15.77 -8.26
N GLU A 25 -10.29 15.28 -9.48
CA GLU A 25 -10.28 13.83 -9.76
C GLU A 25 -9.05 13.12 -9.20
N ALA A 26 -7.88 13.79 -9.27
CA ALA A 26 -6.62 13.27 -8.74
C ALA A 26 -5.87 14.38 -7.96
N PRO A 27 -6.31 14.72 -6.73
CA PRO A 27 -5.69 15.78 -5.94
C PRO A 27 -4.26 15.42 -5.53
N PRO A 28 -3.39 16.44 -5.33
CA PRO A 28 -2.06 16.22 -4.79
C PRO A 28 -2.11 15.59 -3.39
N VAL A 29 -1.15 14.73 -3.09
CA VAL A 29 -0.94 14.18 -1.75
C VAL A 29 -0.20 15.19 -0.90
N ALA A 30 -0.85 15.70 0.15
CA ALA A 30 -0.24 16.60 1.11
C ALA A 30 0.58 15.86 2.16
N ARG A 31 0.09 14.71 2.59
CA ARG A 31 0.71 13.89 3.64
C ARG A 31 0.44 12.41 3.41
N PHE A 32 1.43 11.61 3.71
CA PHE A 32 1.33 10.15 3.76
C PHE A 32 1.88 9.69 5.10
N VAL A 33 1.17 8.81 5.79
CA VAL A 33 1.57 8.25 7.08
C VAL A 33 1.31 6.76 7.06
N GLU A 34 2.38 5.97 7.11
CA GLU A 34 2.27 4.51 7.12
C GLU A 34 1.99 4.01 8.52
N LYS A 35 0.93 3.22 8.68
CA LYS A 35 0.54 2.51 9.90
C LYS A 35 0.55 3.39 11.16
N PRO A 36 -0.33 4.40 11.24
CA PRO A 36 -0.42 5.26 12.41
C PRO A 36 -0.88 4.46 13.64
N ASP A 37 -0.65 5.03 14.83
CA ASP A 37 -1.27 4.52 16.06
C ASP A 37 -2.80 4.68 16.06
N ALA A 38 -3.48 3.99 16.99
CA ALA A 38 -4.93 3.95 17.04
C ALA A 38 -5.56 5.34 17.26
N ASP A 39 -4.97 6.18 18.11
CA ASP A 39 -5.48 7.53 18.39
C ASP A 39 -5.36 8.41 17.15
N THR A 40 -4.27 8.30 16.42
CA THR A 40 -4.05 9.00 15.16
C THR A 40 -5.00 8.51 14.06
N ALA A 41 -5.21 7.20 13.93
CA ALA A 41 -6.16 6.63 12.98
C ALA A 41 -7.61 7.09 13.26
N CYS A 42 -8.03 7.08 14.53
CA CYS A 42 -9.34 7.61 14.96
C CYS A 42 -9.49 9.09 14.61
N ARG A 43 -8.46 9.90 14.87
CA ARG A 43 -8.45 11.31 14.52
C ARG A 43 -8.59 11.53 13.00
N TYR A 44 -7.85 10.81 12.17
CA TYR A 44 -7.94 10.91 10.71
C TYR A 44 -9.33 10.57 10.19
N LEU A 45 -9.95 9.53 10.76
CA LEU A 45 -11.31 9.16 10.39
C LEU A 45 -12.32 10.26 10.76
N ALA A 46 -12.18 10.87 11.96
CA ALA A 46 -13.06 11.93 12.44
C ALA A 46 -12.89 13.26 11.68
N GLU A 47 -11.65 13.62 11.33
CA GLU A 47 -11.33 14.83 10.57
C GLU A 47 -11.83 14.74 9.12
N GLY A 48 -11.86 13.53 8.54
CA GLY A 48 -12.16 13.33 7.15
C GLY A 48 -11.03 13.82 6.19
N GLY A 49 -11.21 13.61 4.90
CA GLY A 49 -10.20 14.02 3.89
C GLY A 49 -8.96 13.12 3.85
N TYR A 50 -9.01 12.00 4.54
CA TYR A 50 -8.00 10.95 4.49
C TYR A 50 -8.52 9.74 3.71
N TYR A 51 -7.59 9.04 3.07
CA TYR A 51 -7.84 7.79 2.35
C TYR A 51 -6.83 6.74 2.83
N TRP A 52 -7.21 5.48 2.84
CA TRP A 52 -6.22 4.41 3.02
C TRP A 52 -5.36 4.25 1.78
N ASN A 53 -4.09 3.97 1.99
CA ASN A 53 -3.20 3.53 0.92
C ASN A 53 -3.61 2.14 0.43
N GLY A 54 -4.09 2.04 -0.80
CA GLY A 54 -4.46 0.76 -1.42
C GLY A 54 -3.26 -0.10 -1.82
N GLY A 55 -2.02 0.38 -1.61
CA GLY A 55 -0.80 -0.34 -1.98
C GLY A 55 -0.60 -0.46 -3.50
N MET A 56 -1.35 0.29 -4.28
CA MET A 56 -1.30 0.29 -5.74
C MET A 56 -0.77 1.62 -6.25
N PHE A 57 0.33 1.56 -7.00
CA PHE A 57 1.03 2.73 -7.53
C PHE A 57 1.09 2.68 -9.05
N VAL A 58 0.74 3.79 -9.70
CA VAL A 58 0.92 3.98 -11.14
C VAL A 58 1.98 5.06 -11.35
N LEU A 59 3.09 4.69 -11.96
CA LEU A 59 4.23 5.58 -12.11
C LEU A 59 5.06 5.24 -13.35
N ARG A 60 5.82 6.23 -13.82
CA ARG A 60 6.86 5.98 -14.83
C ARG A 60 8.12 5.45 -14.14
N ALA A 61 8.76 4.44 -14.73
CA ALA A 61 10.01 3.88 -14.20
C ALA A 61 11.10 4.94 -13.96
N SER A 62 11.21 5.93 -14.86
CA SER A 62 12.18 7.03 -14.72
C SER A 62 11.90 7.89 -13.48
N VAL A 63 10.63 8.16 -13.17
CA VAL A 63 10.23 8.92 -11.98
C VAL A 63 10.51 8.12 -10.71
N TRP A 64 10.24 6.81 -10.74
CA TRP A 64 10.56 5.91 -9.64
C TRP A 64 12.07 5.88 -9.35
N LEU A 65 12.88 5.69 -10.38
CA LEU A 65 14.34 5.67 -10.23
C LEU A 65 14.90 6.99 -9.69
N ALA A 66 14.35 8.14 -10.16
CA ALA A 66 14.74 9.46 -9.66
C ALA A 66 14.35 9.64 -8.17
N ALA A 67 13.15 9.19 -7.79
CA ALA A 67 12.68 9.25 -6.41
C ALA A 67 13.54 8.34 -5.50
N LEU A 68 13.82 7.12 -5.93
CA LEU A 68 14.65 6.18 -5.20
C LEU A 68 16.08 6.72 -5.01
N GLN A 69 16.67 7.26 -6.07
CA GLN A 69 18.00 7.88 -6.01
C GLN A 69 18.03 9.05 -5.02
N ARG A 70 16.96 9.84 -4.92
CA ARG A 70 16.87 10.98 -4.02
C ARG A 70 16.70 10.58 -2.57
N TYR A 71 15.77 9.66 -2.28
CA TYR A 71 15.36 9.35 -0.92
C TYR A 71 16.09 8.16 -0.31
N ARG A 72 16.55 7.23 -1.16
CA ARG A 72 17.27 6.00 -0.77
C ARG A 72 18.37 5.68 -1.78
N PRO A 73 19.42 6.52 -1.86
CA PRO A 73 20.53 6.30 -2.78
C PRO A 73 21.29 4.97 -2.51
N ASP A 74 21.24 4.47 -1.26
CA ASP A 74 21.75 3.17 -0.88
C ASP A 74 21.00 2.02 -1.58
N ILE A 75 19.65 2.05 -1.59
CA ILE A 75 18.82 1.07 -2.31
C ILE A 75 18.99 1.21 -3.82
N ASP A 76 19.00 2.44 -4.36
CA ASP A 76 19.21 2.66 -5.81
C ASP A 76 20.55 2.08 -6.27
N GLY A 77 21.64 2.39 -5.56
CA GLY A 77 22.97 1.90 -5.90
C GLY A 77 23.08 0.37 -5.84
N ALA A 78 22.59 -0.23 -4.76
CA ALA A 78 22.61 -1.68 -4.60
C ALA A 78 21.72 -2.40 -5.64
N THR A 79 20.54 -1.84 -5.97
CA THR A 79 19.66 -2.38 -7.01
C THR A 79 20.31 -2.33 -8.39
N ARG A 80 21.00 -1.22 -8.73
CA ARG A 80 21.76 -1.11 -9.99
C ARG A 80 22.89 -2.12 -10.08
N ALA A 81 23.61 -2.33 -8.97
CA ALA A 81 24.66 -3.35 -8.91
C ALA A 81 24.08 -4.76 -9.12
N ALA A 82 22.99 -5.10 -8.45
CA ALA A 82 22.30 -6.37 -8.61
C ALA A 82 21.81 -6.59 -10.07
N PHE A 83 21.28 -5.54 -10.70
CA PHE A 83 20.85 -5.61 -12.08
C PHE A 83 22.02 -5.69 -13.07
N ALA A 84 23.14 -5.04 -12.80
CA ALA A 84 24.36 -5.15 -13.62
C ALA A 84 24.92 -6.57 -13.61
N GLY A 85 24.90 -7.25 -12.45
CA GLY A 85 25.32 -8.64 -12.27
C GLY A 85 24.28 -9.69 -12.68
N ARG A 86 23.22 -9.29 -13.38
CA ARG A 86 22.14 -10.20 -13.79
C ARG A 86 22.58 -11.25 -14.79
N SER A 87 21.98 -12.43 -14.71
CA SER A 87 22.01 -13.46 -15.74
C SER A 87 20.66 -13.53 -16.47
N ILE A 88 20.68 -13.95 -17.71
CA ILE A 88 19.47 -14.10 -18.52
C ILE A 88 19.42 -15.54 -19.02
N ASP A 89 18.35 -16.24 -18.74
CA ASP A 89 18.01 -17.52 -19.37
C ASP A 89 16.76 -17.37 -20.27
N ALA A 90 16.26 -18.45 -20.85
CA ALA A 90 15.19 -18.41 -21.83
C ALA A 90 13.88 -17.76 -21.33
N LEU A 91 13.64 -17.74 -20.02
CA LEU A 91 12.38 -17.33 -19.42
C LEU A 91 12.53 -16.20 -18.39
N PHE A 92 13.73 -16.00 -17.82
CA PHE A 92 13.92 -15.13 -16.65
C PHE A 92 15.13 -14.22 -16.79
N VAL A 93 14.98 -13.02 -16.25
CA VAL A 93 16.10 -12.13 -15.91
C VAL A 93 16.32 -12.24 -14.40
N ARG A 94 17.47 -12.75 -13.98
CA ARG A 94 17.80 -12.99 -12.58
C ARG A 94 18.85 -11.97 -12.13
N PRO A 95 18.56 -11.11 -11.15
CA PRO A 95 19.58 -10.22 -10.60
C PRO A 95 20.73 -11.02 -9.98
N GLY A 96 21.90 -10.40 -9.86
CA GLY A 96 23.03 -10.97 -9.16
C GLY A 96 22.66 -11.32 -7.72
N LYS A 97 22.82 -12.57 -7.32
CA LYS A 97 22.27 -13.08 -6.03
C LYS A 97 22.91 -12.41 -4.82
N ALA A 98 24.22 -12.23 -4.84
CA ALA A 98 24.94 -11.61 -3.71
C ALA A 98 24.60 -10.12 -3.60
N GLU A 99 24.59 -9.41 -4.71
CA GLU A 99 24.26 -8.00 -4.81
C GLU A 99 22.80 -7.74 -4.43
N PHE A 100 21.88 -8.61 -4.85
CA PHE A 100 20.47 -8.52 -4.49
C PHE A 100 20.26 -8.72 -2.98
N ALA A 101 20.96 -9.68 -2.37
CA ALA A 101 20.89 -9.92 -0.93
C ALA A 101 21.46 -8.76 -0.09
N ALA A 102 22.30 -7.92 -0.69
CA ALA A 102 22.85 -6.73 -0.05
C ALA A 102 21.96 -5.49 -0.13
N ILE A 103 20.84 -5.55 -0.88
CA ILE A 103 19.89 -4.43 -0.95
C ILE A 103 19.20 -4.27 0.41
N PRO A 104 19.21 -3.06 1.02
CA PRO A 104 18.45 -2.81 2.24
C PRO A 104 16.95 -3.07 2.03
N ALA A 105 16.35 -3.89 2.89
CA ALA A 105 14.93 -4.22 2.81
C ALA A 105 14.10 -3.11 3.46
N GLU A 106 13.31 -2.41 2.63
CA GLU A 106 12.36 -1.41 3.09
C GLU A 106 11.17 -1.35 2.13
N SER A 107 9.96 -1.10 2.64
CA SER A 107 8.80 -0.95 1.76
C SER A 107 8.88 0.36 0.95
N ILE A 108 8.22 0.36 -0.20
CA ILE A 108 8.06 1.56 -1.06
C ILE A 108 7.45 2.73 -0.27
N ASP A 109 6.58 2.44 0.68
CA ASP A 109 5.86 3.42 1.49
C ASP A 109 6.81 4.23 2.35
N TYR A 110 7.65 3.58 3.14
CA TYR A 110 8.68 4.23 3.98
C TYR A 110 9.86 4.75 3.17
N ALA A 111 10.29 3.99 2.15
CA ALA A 111 11.45 4.35 1.35
C ALA A 111 11.23 5.66 0.57
N VAL A 112 10.03 5.86 0.00
CA VAL A 112 9.75 6.92 -0.95
C VAL A 112 8.45 7.68 -0.65
N MET A 113 7.30 7.01 -0.50
CA MET A 113 6.00 7.68 -0.56
C MET A 113 5.79 8.65 0.60
N GLU A 114 6.12 8.25 1.80
CA GLU A 114 6.03 9.09 2.99
C GLU A 114 6.94 10.34 2.91
N LYS A 115 8.13 10.17 2.32
CA LYS A 115 9.10 11.27 2.13
C LYS A 115 8.76 12.17 0.94
N CYS A 116 8.05 11.65 -0.05
CA CYS A 116 7.68 12.35 -1.28
C CYS A 116 6.43 13.21 -1.10
N ALA A 117 5.55 12.86 -0.16
CA ALA A 117 4.30 13.58 0.08
C ALA A 117 4.54 15.05 0.45
N GLY A 118 3.84 15.97 -0.23
CA GLY A 118 3.94 17.40 0.01
C GLY A 118 5.21 18.08 -0.51
N THR A 119 6.12 17.37 -1.18
CA THR A 119 7.45 17.91 -1.57
C THR A 119 7.57 18.31 -3.04
N LEU A 120 6.46 18.45 -3.78
CA LEU A 120 6.48 18.77 -5.21
C LEU A 120 7.33 19.99 -5.55
N ALA A 121 7.19 21.08 -4.79
CA ALA A 121 7.92 22.32 -5.04
C ALA A 121 9.45 22.18 -4.91
N GLU A 122 9.90 21.28 -4.06
CA GLU A 122 11.31 21.05 -3.76
C GLU A 122 11.96 19.99 -4.66
N THR A 123 11.16 19.02 -5.10
CA THR A 123 11.66 17.80 -5.74
C THR A 123 11.26 17.66 -7.20
N GLY A 124 10.20 18.36 -7.62
CA GLY A 124 9.58 18.17 -8.92
C GLY A 124 8.83 16.85 -9.07
N ILE A 125 8.74 16.03 -8.00
CA ILE A 125 8.02 14.76 -8.03
C ILE A 125 6.56 15.00 -7.62
N ASP A 126 5.65 14.90 -8.59
CA ASP A 126 4.21 15.07 -8.38
C ASP A 126 3.61 13.74 -7.87
N LEU A 127 3.14 13.75 -6.63
CA LEU A 127 2.47 12.63 -6.00
C LEU A 127 0.98 12.94 -5.87
N ARG A 128 0.13 12.13 -6.50
CA ARG A 128 -1.32 12.32 -6.53
C ARG A 128 -2.05 11.08 -6.03
N MET A 129 -3.25 11.28 -5.53
CA MET A 129 -4.14 10.20 -5.12
C MET A 129 -5.35 10.16 -6.06
N LEU A 130 -5.72 8.95 -6.50
CA LEU A 130 -6.96 8.71 -7.24
C LEU A 130 -7.87 7.83 -6.37
N PRO A 131 -9.09 8.28 -6.03
CA PRO A 131 -10.03 7.48 -5.26
C PRO A 131 -10.44 6.22 -6.02
N LEU A 132 -10.40 5.08 -5.34
CA LEU A 132 -10.83 3.78 -5.88
C LEU A 132 -12.03 3.25 -5.09
N ALA A 133 -13.19 3.18 -5.74
CA ALA A 133 -14.43 2.60 -5.19
C ALA A 133 -14.68 1.24 -5.84
N ALA A 134 -13.91 0.21 -5.47
CA ALA A 134 -13.96 -1.12 -6.08
C ALA A 134 -14.22 -2.25 -5.06
N GLY A 135 -14.68 -1.93 -3.84
CA GLY A 135 -14.83 -2.94 -2.79
C GLY A 135 -13.50 -3.56 -2.38
N TRP A 136 -12.44 -2.75 -2.39
CA TRP A 136 -11.09 -3.21 -2.08
C TRP A 136 -10.98 -3.72 -0.65
N ASN A 137 -10.27 -4.83 -0.47
CA ASN A 137 -9.84 -5.37 0.81
C ASN A 137 -8.45 -6.00 0.59
N ASP A 138 -7.56 -5.88 1.56
CA ASP A 138 -6.19 -6.39 1.47
C ASP A 138 -6.08 -7.91 1.62
N LEU A 139 -7.13 -8.55 2.19
CA LEU A 139 -7.15 -9.99 2.53
C LEU A 139 -5.92 -10.45 3.33
N GLY A 140 -5.37 -9.55 4.13
CA GLY A 140 -4.10 -9.76 4.84
C GLY A 140 -4.20 -10.72 6.03
N ALA A 141 -5.41 -10.96 6.54
CA ALA A 141 -5.66 -11.83 7.68
C ALA A 141 -7.02 -12.53 7.55
N TRP A 142 -7.30 -13.54 8.39
CA TRP A 142 -8.53 -14.32 8.31
C TRP A 142 -9.79 -13.52 8.61
N ASP A 143 -9.72 -12.51 9.43
CA ASP A 143 -10.81 -11.57 9.67
C ASP A 143 -11.16 -10.76 8.42
N ALA A 144 -10.18 -10.35 7.62
CA ALA A 144 -10.40 -9.69 6.34
C ALA A 144 -11.07 -10.63 5.33
N VAL A 145 -10.69 -11.93 5.30
CA VAL A 145 -11.37 -12.96 4.49
C VAL A 145 -12.83 -13.12 4.95
N TRP A 146 -13.06 -13.17 6.27
CA TRP A 146 -14.42 -13.23 6.82
C TRP A 146 -15.24 -11.98 6.44
N GLN A 147 -14.64 -10.78 6.47
CA GLN A 147 -15.31 -9.53 6.12
C GLN A 147 -15.92 -9.56 4.71
N VAL A 148 -15.21 -10.12 3.73
CA VAL A 148 -15.65 -10.17 2.32
C VAL A 148 -16.47 -11.40 1.97
N ALA A 149 -16.45 -12.45 2.79
CA ALA A 149 -17.19 -13.69 2.55
C ALA A 149 -18.70 -13.46 2.66
N ALA A 150 -19.48 -14.23 1.90
CA ALA A 150 -20.92 -14.31 2.06
C ALA A 150 -21.24 -14.95 3.43
N LYS A 151 -22.16 -14.34 4.18
CA LYS A 151 -22.50 -14.72 5.55
C LYS A 151 -23.95 -15.20 5.68
N ASP A 152 -24.19 -16.13 6.60
CA ASP A 152 -25.54 -16.48 7.04
C ASP A 152 -26.15 -15.37 7.94
N ALA A 153 -27.38 -15.59 8.42
CA ALA A 153 -28.09 -14.65 9.29
C ALA A 153 -27.43 -14.45 10.67
N GLN A 154 -26.52 -15.33 11.07
CA GLN A 154 -25.75 -15.27 12.31
C GLN A 154 -24.33 -14.73 12.10
N GLY A 155 -23.98 -14.28 10.88
CA GLY A 155 -22.66 -13.75 10.56
C GLY A 155 -21.60 -14.82 10.27
N ASN A 156 -21.98 -16.09 10.13
CA ASN A 156 -21.03 -17.15 9.84
C ASN A 156 -20.77 -17.27 8.35
N ALA A 157 -19.52 -17.53 7.98
CA ALA A 157 -19.09 -17.83 6.63
C ALA A 157 -18.43 -19.21 6.59
N GLY A 158 -18.91 -20.09 5.70
CA GLY A 158 -18.40 -21.44 5.55
C GLY A 158 -18.10 -21.81 4.11
N SER A 159 -17.05 -22.59 3.90
CA SER A 159 -16.67 -23.16 2.62
C SER A 159 -16.55 -24.68 2.77
N GLY A 160 -17.20 -25.46 1.88
CA GLY A 160 -17.26 -26.90 1.94
C GLY A 160 -18.49 -27.43 2.69
N ASP A 161 -18.39 -28.64 3.23
CA ASP A 161 -19.47 -29.31 3.98
C ASP A 161 -19.41 -28.92 5.47
N VAL A 162 -20.02 -27.76 5.80
CA VAL A 162 -19.94 -27.13 7.12
C VAL A 162 -21.32 -27.05 7.75
N LEU A 163 -21.45 -27.48 9.02
CA LEU A 163 -22.60 -27.27 9.86
C LEU A 163 -22.26 -26.34 11.03
N PHE A 164 -22.93 -25.20 11.12
CA PHE A 164 -22.85 -24.29 12.26
C PHE A 164 -23.92 -24.64 13.30
N SER A 165 -23.51 -24.87 14.55
CA SER A 165 -24.41 -25.04 15.69
C SER A 165 -24.03 -24.08 16.79
N ASP A 166 -24.99 -23.26 17.23
CA ASP A 166 -24.81 -22.23 18.27
C ASP A 166 -23.58 -21.32 18.05
N SER A 167 -23.26 -21.04 16.77
CA SER A 167 -22.08 -20.27 16.36
C SER A 167 -22.50 -18.92 15.78
N ARG A 168 -21.66 -17.91 15.99
CA ARG A 168 -21.83 -16.57 15.42
C ARG A 168 -20.49 -16.03 14.94
N ASP A 169 -20.53 -15.15 13.93
CA ASP A 169 -19.37 -14.41 13.40
C ASP A 169 -18.13 -15.29 13.20
N SER A 170 -18.35 -16.49 12.69
CA SER A 170 -17.32 -17.51 12.55
C SER A 170 -16.96 -17.74 11.09
N LEU A 171 -15.68 -18.00 10.81
CA LEU A 171 -15.18 -18.42 9.50
C LEU A 171 -14.66 -19.86 9.57
N VAL A 172 -15.14 -20.69 8.65
CA VAL A 172 -14.64 -22.07 8.44
C VAL A 172 -14.31 -22.25 6.96
N HIS A 173 -13.07 -22.67 6.70
CA HIS A 173 -12.57 -22.88 5.33
C HIS A 173 -11.88 -24.24 5.20
#